data_49ad093f1493877efbe84df31f79d260
#
_entry.id   49ad093f1493877efbe84df31f79d260
#
_cell.length_a   1.000
_cell.length_b   1.000
_cell.length_c   1.000
_cell.angle_alpha   90.00
_cell.angle_beta   90.00
_cell.angle_gamma   90.00
#
_symmetry.space_group_name_H-M   'P 1'
#
loop_
_entity.id
_entity.type
_entity.pdbx_description
1 polymer ?
#
loop_
_entity_poly.entity_id
_entity_poly.type
_entity_poly.pdbx_seq_one_letter_code
_entity_poly.pdbx_strand_id
1 'polypeptide(L)'
;MSTELQDRGILPMSQRERGVLAILKAVVSGDRTVTEAAGLLKLSVRQVRRLKGKLKTQGDSALVHGLRGQPSNRCLEAKLRTQVLAAYRQRYRDFGPTFACEKLVEEGLKVGVETLRRWLLAEGLWERQRRHDPHRSRRPRRACLGELVQMDASVHEWLEGRGEMIVLITMIDDATRRVEAKFYRHGSVESHLDLLGIWLRKYGRPLAVYTDRHSIFEPHEKGRPLADPDAQMQFGRALGELAVELIRAHSPQAKGRVERSFGTAQDRCRLIGSTPFNTERSSE
;
A
#
# COMPACT_ATOMS: atom_id res chain seq x y z
N MET A 1 -9.22 -17.30 -27.82
CA MET A 1 -10.69 -17.33 -28.07
C MET A 1 -11.19 -16.21 -28.98
N SER A 2 -10.68 -14.96 -28.94
CA SER A 2 -11.19 -13.91 -29.85
C SER A 2 -10.73 -14.06 -31.32
N THR A 3 -9.55 -14.60 -31.57
CA THR A 3 -8.95 -14.77 -32.90
C THR A 3 -9.60 -15.91 -33.70
N GLU A 4 -9.93 -17.01 -33.05
CA GLU A 4 -10.56 -18.19 -33.67
C GLU A 4 -12.02 -17.94 -34.14
N LEU A 5 -12.73 -16.99 -33.51
CA LEU A 5 -14.07 -16.61 -33.91
C LEU A 5 -14.09 -15.70 -35.14
N GLN A 6 -13.04 -14.89 -35.33
CA GLN A 6 -12.89 -14.03 -36.52
C GLN A 6 -12.61 -14.82 -37.79
N ASP A 7 -11.86 -15.92 -37.70
CA ASP A 7 -11.57 -16.81 -38.82
C ASP A 7 -12.82 -17.53 -39.38
N ARG A 8 -13.89 -17.64 -38.56
CA ARG A 8 -15.17 -18.25 -38.95
C ARG A 8 -16.22 -17.24 -39.46
N GLY A 9 -15.84 -15.98 -39.68
CA GLY A 9 -16.78 -14.93 -40.07
C GLY A 9 -17.80 -14.55 -38.97
N ILE A 10 -17.54 -14.99 -37.73
CA ILE A 10 -18.40 -14.70 -36.56
C ILE A 10 -17.97 -13.37 -35.95
N LEU A 11 -18.93 -12.42 -35.90
CA LEU A 11 -18.66 -11.11 -35.28
C LEU A 11 -18.82 -11.15 -33.75
N PRO A 12 -17.73 -11.04 -32.97
CA PRO A 12 -17.84 -11.07 -31.52
C PRO A 12 -18.44 -9.74 -30.99
N MET A 13 -19.66 -9.79 -30.49
CA MET A 13 -20.34 -8.65 -29.88
C MET A 13 -20.57 -8.84 -28.40
N SER A 14 -20.40 -7.78 -27.61
CA SER A 14 -20.83 -7.74 -26.21
C SER A 14 -22.34 -7.76 -26.11
N GLN A 15 -22.89 -8.12 -24.95
CA GLN A 15 -24.34 -8.09 -24.70
C GLN A 15 -24.93 -6.69 -24.95
N ARG A 16 -24.22 -5.62 -24.59
CA ARG A 16 -24.63 -4.23 -24.86
C ARG A 16 -24.71 -3.94 -26.36
N GLU A 17 -23.69 -4.33 -27.13
CA GLU A 17 -23.69 -4.12 -28.59
C GLU A 17 -24.77 -4.90 -29.28
N ARG A 18 -25.08 -6.13 -28.85
CA ARG A 18 -26.20 -6.92 -29.35
C ARG A 18 -27.55 -6.25 -29.05
N GLY A 19 -27.70 -5.69 -27.85
CA GLY A 19 -28.91 -4.92 -27.50
C GLY A 19 -29.08 -3.68 -28.37
N VAL A 20 -28.00 -2.93 -28.61
CA VAL A 20 -28.00 -1.77 -29.52
C VAL A 20 -28.33 -2.21 -30.95
N LEU A 21 -27.77 -3.30 -31.44
CA LEU A 21 -28.04 -3.83 -32.78
C LEU A 21 -29.52 -4.20 -32.97
N ALA A 22 -30.09 -4.93 -32.00
CA ALA A 22 -31.51 -5.33 -32.07
C ALA A 22 -32.47 -4.12 -32.19
N ILE A 23 -32.23 -3.09 -31.36
CA ILE A 23 -33.03 -1.87 -31.37
C ILE A 23 -32.83 -1.09 -32.68
N LEU A 24 -31.60 -0.99 -33.18
CA LEU A 24 -31.33 -0.28 -34.43
C LEU A 24 -31.85 -1.03 -35.65
N LYS A 25 -31.86 -2.36 -35.67
CA LYS A 25 -32.51 -3.16 -36.72
C LYS A 25 -34.01 -2.88 -36.76
N ALA A 26 -34.69 -2.79 -35.62
CA ALA A 26 -36.08 -2.41 -35.53
C ALA A 26 -36.36 -0.96 -36.02
N VAL A 27 -35.38 -0.05 -35.89
CA VAL A 27 -35.49 1.30 -36.47
C VAL A 27 -35.23 1.29 -37.97
N VAL A 28 -34.44 0.38 -38.47
CA VAL A 28 -34.17 0.25 -39.93
C VAL A 28 -35.37 -0.37 -40.63
N SER A 29 -36.01 -1.40 -40.04
CA SER A 29 -37.25 -2.04 -40.54
C SER A 29 -38.48 -1.15 -40.48
N GLY A 30 -38.46 -0.11 -39.66
CA GLY A 30 -39.62 0.78 -39.46
C GLY A 30 -40.51 0.42 -38.27
N ASP A 31 -40.19 -0.66 -37.55
CA ASP A 31 -40.98 -1.13 -36.39
C ASP A 31 -40.85 -0.21 -35.17
N ARG A 32 -39.84 0.67 -35.17
CA ARG A 32 -39.58 1.65 -34.10
C ARG A 32 -39.17 3.01 -34.69
N THR A 33 -39.54 4.06 -33.99
CA THR A 33 -39.05 5.40 -34.30
C THR A 33 -37.66 5.67 -33.73
N VAL A 34 -36.94 6.62 -34.33
CA VAL A 34 -35.63 7.06 -33.85
C VAL A 34 -35.72 7.62 -32.43
N THR A 35 -36.84 8.27 -32.10
CA THR A 35 -37.06 8.88 -30.77
C THR A 35 -37.25 7.82 -29.70
N GLU A 36 -38.02 6.80 -29.95
CA GLU A 36 -38.20 5.65 -29.05
C GLU A 36 -36.88 4.92 -28.82
N ALA A 37 -36.13 4.66 -29.89
CA ALA A 37 -34.81 4.06 -29.80
C ALA A 37 -33.80 4.91 -28.96
N ALA A 38 -33.87 6.23 -29.08
CA ALA A 38 -33.07 7.15 -28.28
C ALA A 38 -33.40 7.03 -26.79
N GLY A 39 -34.68 6.91 -26.43
CA GLY A 39 -35.10 6.67 -25.05
C GLY A 39 -34.62 5.33 -24.50
N LEU A 40 -34.84 4.23 -25.27
CA LEU A 40 -34.43 2.88 -24.87
C LEU A 40 -32.89 2.73 -24.68
N LEU A 41 -32.13 3.32 -25.59
CA LEU A 41 -30.66 3.27 -25.58
C LEU A 41 -30.03 4.31 -24.64
N LYS A 42 -30.80 5.23 -24.11
CA LYS A 42 -30.33 6.42 -23.36
C LYS A 42 -29.28 7.20 -24.16
N LEU A 43 -29.53 7.39 -25.46
CA LEU A 43 -28.69 8.12 -26.40
C LEU A 43 -29.44 9.32 -26.96
N SER A 44 -28.72 10.32 -27.48
CA SER A 44 -29.35 11.41 -28.20
C SER A 44 -29.90 10.94 -29.54
N VAL A 45 -30.99 11.56 -30.02
CA VAL A 45 -31.59 11.31 -31.35
C VAL A 45 -30.53 11.42 -32.45
N ARG A 46 -29.60 12.39 -32.34
CA ARG A 46 -28.49 12.56 -33.28
C ARG A 46 -27.55 11.34 -33.29
N GLN A 47 -27.25 10.79 -32.13
CA GLN A 47 -26.40 9.59 -32.04
C GLN A 47 -27.10 8.37 -32.67
N VAL A 48 -28.40 8.17 -32.41
CA VAL A 48 -29.17 7.09 -32.99
C VAL A 48 -29.23 7.21 -34.53
N ARG A 49 -29.45 8.41 -35.07
CA ARG A 49 -29.38 8.65 -36.52
C ARG A 49 -28.01 8.31 -37.10
N ARG A 50 -26.95 8.70 -36.45
CA ARG A 50 -25.59 8.37 -36.88
C ARG A 50 -25.32 6.87 -36.86
N LEU A 51 -25.74 6.16 -35.80
CA LEU A 51 -25.58 4.71 -35.69
C LEU A 51 -26.42 3.97 -36.72
N LYS A 52 -27.68 4.43 -36.98
CA LYS A 52 -28.52 3.92 -38.04
C LYS A 52 -27.85 4.07 -39.41
N GLY A 53 -27.25 5.24 -39.70
CA GLY A 53 -26.52 5.46 -40.94
C GLY A 53 -25.32 4.51 -41.06
N LYS A 54 -24.51 4.35 -40.03
CA LYS A 54 -23.39 3.41 -40.02
C LYS A 54 -23.83 1.95 -40.20
N LEU A 55 -24.92 1.54 -39.54
CA LEU A 55 -25.46 0.19 -39.68
C LEU A 55 -25.88 -0.09 -41.14
N LYS A 56 -26.51 0.90 -41.83
CA LYS A 56 -26.91 0.76 -43.24
C LYS A 56 -25.71 0.67 -44.20
N THR A 57 -24.61 1.37 -43.93
CA THR A 57 -23.44 1.42 -44.82
C THR A 57 -22.43 0.33 -44.57
N GLN A 58 -22.21 -0.05 -43.32
CA GLN A 58 -21.14 -0.94 -42.89
C GLN A 58 -21.64 -2.27 -42.26
N GLY A 59 -22.97 -2.44 -42.20
CA GLY A 59 -23.55 -3.63 -41.59
C GLY A 59 -23.36 -3.72 -40.07
N ASP A 60 -23.58 -4.91 -39.54
CA ASP A 60 -23.54 -5.18 -38.08
C ASP A 60 -22.18 -4.86 -37.41
N SER A 61 -21.11 -4.97 -38.18
CA SER A 61 -19.74 -4.67 -37.71
C SER A 61 -19.54 -3.22 -37.26
N ALA A 62 -20.33 -2.28 -37.81
CA ALA A 62 -20.25 -0.86 -37.45
C ALA A 62 -20.57 -0.54 -35.99
N LEU A 63 -21.22 -1.47 -35.28
CA LEU A 63 -21.60 -1.32 -33.88
C LEU A 63 -20.56 -1.90 -32.89
N VAL A 64 -19.58 -2.64 -33.38
CA VAL A 64 -18.47 -3.11 -32.58
C VAL A 64 -17.57 -1.92 -32.24
N HIS A 65 -17.16 -1.83 -30.98
CA HIS A 65 -16.28 -0.73 -30.56
C HIS A 65 -14.96 -0.75 -31.34
N GLY A 66 -14.64 0.32 -32.07
CA GLY A 66 -13.50 0.39 -33.00
C GLY A 66 -12.13 0.20 -32.34
N LEU A 67 -12.01 0.41 -31.02
CA LEU A 67 -10.79 0.15 -30.26
C LEU A 67 -10.74 -1.26 -29.65
N ARG A 68 -11.67 -2.13 -29.97
CA ARG A 68 -11.63 -3.52 -29.49
C ARG A 68 -10.41 -4.23 -30.04
N GLY A 69 -9.62 -4.84 -29.16
CA GLY A 69 -8.39 -5.52 -29.53
C GLY A 69 -7.20 -4.59 -29.78
N GLN A 70 -7.42 -3.27 -29.77
CA GLN A 70 -6.33 -2.31 -29.88
C GLN A 70 -5.71 -2.05 -28.49
N PRO A 71 -4.38 -2.00 -28.38
CA PRO A 71 -3.73 -1.59 -27.13
C PRO A 71 -4.12 -0.14 -26.80
N SER A 72 -4.24 0.15 -25.51
CA SER A 72 -4.49 1.52 -25.05
C SER A 72 -3.34 2.44 -25.43
N ASN A 73 -3.63 3.69 -25.82
CA ASN A 73 -2.60 4.74 -26.02
C ASN A 73 -1.77 5.04 -24.77
N ARG A 74 -2.18 4.53 -23.61
CA ARG A 74 -1.40 4.55 -22.35
C ARG A 74 -0.64 3.25 -22.11
N CYS A 75 -0.60 2.33 -23.10
CA CYS A 75 0.14 1.08 -22.98
C CYS A 75 1.64 1.41 -23.03
N LEU A 76 2.37 0.93 -22.05
CA LEU A 76 3.83 1.03 -22.04
C LEU A 76 4.43 0.06 -23.08
N GLU A 77 5.58 0.42 -23.62
CA GLU A 77 6.28 -0.40 -24.61
C GLU A 77 6.63 -1.80 -24.08
N ALA A 78 6.49 -2.80 -24.93
CA ALA A 78 6.82 -4.19 -24.58
C ALA A 78 8.30 -4.34 -24.17
N LYS A 79 9.20 -3.57 -24.79
CA LYS A 79 10.63 -3.53 -24.45
C LYS A 79 10.85 -3.09 -23.00
N LEU A 80 10.15 -2.03 -22.53
CA LEU A 80 10.23 -1.57 -21.15
C LEU A 80 9.74 -2.64 -20.17
N ARG A 81 8.63 -3.32 -20.49
CA ARG A 81 8.13 -4.43 -19.67
C ARG A 81 9.18 -5.52 -19.50
N THR A 82 9.82 -5.94 -20.59
CA THR A 82 10.86 -6.98 -20.56
C THR A 82 12.05 -6.55 -19.70
N GLN A 83 12.52 -5.31 -19.84
CA GLN A 83 13.62 -4.77 -19.04
C GLN A 83 13.29 -4.70 -17.55
N VAL A 84 12.10 -4.21 -17.22
CA VAL A 84 11.61 -4.11 -15.83
C VAL A 84 11.52 -5.49 -15.18
N LEU A 85 10.93 -6.47 -15.88
CA LEU A 85 10.78 -7.83 -15.35
C LEU A 85 12.14 -8.54 -15.21
N ALA A 86 13.08 -8.31 -16.12
CA ALA A 86 14.44 -8.86 -16.02
C ALA A 86 15.19 -8.26 -14.82
N ALA A 87 15.15 -6.94 -14.66
CA ALA A 87 15.75 -6.25 -13.51
C ALA A 87 15.13 -6.71 -12.18
N TYR A 88 13.80 -6.88 -12.14
CA TYR A 88 13.12 -7.39 -10.95
C TYR A 88 13.58 -8.80 -10.59
N ARG A 89 13.61 -9.73 -11.55
CA ARG A 89 14.07 -11.12 -11.30
C ARG A 89 15.50 -11.20 -10.81
N GLN A 90 16.37 -10.34 -11.31
CA GLN A 90 17.80 -10.38 -11.02
C GLN A 90 18.14 -9.72 -9.67
N ARG A 91 17.49 -8.58 -9.32
CA ARG A 91 17.94 -7.72 -8.24
C ARG A 91 16.88 -7.44 -7.17
N TYR A 92 15.60 -7.60 -7.50
CA TYR A 92 14.49 -7.12 -6.65
C TYR A 92 13.45 -8.18 -6.34
N ARG A 93 13.82 -9.46 -6.47
CA ARG A 93 12.87 -10.58 -6.32
C ARG A 93 12.21 -10.61 -4.93
N ASP A 94 12.95 -10.21 -3.90
CA ASP A 94 12.49 -10.22 -2.51
C ASP A 94 11.76 -8.91 -2.10
N PHE A 95 11.65 -7.96 -3.05
CA PHE A 95 11.03 -6.66 -2.79
C PHE A 95 9.54 -6.68 -3.05
N GLY A 96 8.78 -6.01 -2.18
CA GLY A 96 7.40 -5.67 -2.48
C GLY A 96 7.31 -4.71 -3.69
N PRO A 97 6.21 -4.76 -4.48
CA PRO A 97 6.09 -3.98 -5.72
C PRO A 97 6.28 -2.47 -5.55
N THR A 98 5.97 -1.92 -4.39
CA THR A 98 6.11 -0.49 -4.11
C THR A 98 7.58 -0.08 -4.03
N PHE A 99 8.37 -0.81 -3.25
CA PHE A 99 9.78 -0.51 -3.07
C PHE A 99 10.61 -0.87 -4.32
N ALA A 100 10.29 -2.01 -4.96
CA ALA A 100 10.89 -2.35 -6.25
C ALA A 100 10.67 -1.26 -7.31
N CYS A 101 9.47 -0.66 -7.34
CA CYS A 101 9.16 0.42 -8.26
C CYS A 101 10.03 1.67 -7.99
N GLU A 102 10.24 2.05 -6.73
CA GLU A 102 11.12 3.16 -6.34
C GLU A 102 12.54 2.93 -6.90
N LYS A 103 13.10 1.72 -6.71
CA LYS A 103 14.44 1.37 -7.19
C LYS A 103 14.56 1.29 -8.71
N LEU A 104 13.57 0.73 -9.37
CA LEU A 104 13.52 0.68 -10.84
C LEU A 104 13.47 2.08 -11.46
N VAL A 105 12.74 3.02 -10.83
CA VAL A 105 12.69 4.42 -11.26
C VAL A 105 14.03 5.12 -11.06
N GLU A 106 14.74 4.86 -9.96
CA GLU A 106 16.11 5.36 -9.72
C GLU A 106 17.08 4.88 -10.81
N GLU A 107 16.88 3.68 -11.37
CA GLU A 107 17.65 3.12 -12.49
C GLU A 107 17.18 3.62 -13.87
N GLY A 108 16.22 4.52 -13.93
CA GLY A 108 15.67 5.08 -15.16
C GLY A 108 14.55 4.26 -15.82
N LEU A 109 14.14 3.13 -15.21
CA LEU A 109 13.03 2.30 -15.67
C LEU A 109 11.70 2.84 -15.15
N LYS A 110 11.15 3.86 -15.82
CA LYS A 110 9.94 4.56 -15.38
C LYS A 110 8.69 3.69 -15.53
N VAL A 111 8.24 3.09 -14.43
CA VAL A 111 7.02 2.30 -14.34
C VAL A 111 6.20 2.72 -13.13
N GLY A 112 4.88 2.69 -13.21
CA GLY A 112 4.01 2.94 -12.06
C GLY A 112 3.83 1.69 -11.19
N VAL A 113 3.71 1.85 -9.88
CA VAL A 113 3.57 0.76 -8.90
C VAL A 113 2.44 -0.22 -9.28
N GLU A 114 1.28 0.28 -9.70
CA GLU A 114 0.14 -0.58 -10.07
C GLU A 114 0.38 -1.34 -11.38
N THR A 115 1.12 -0.74 -12.31
CA THR A 115 1.52 -1.43 -13.55
C THR A 115 2.52 -2.53 -13.26
N LEU A 116 3.54 -2.24 -12.43
CA LEU A 116 4.50 -3.24 -11.96
C LEU A 116 3.78 -4.38 -11.23
N ARG A 117 2.89 -4.07 -10.30
CA ARG A 117 2.10 -5.07 -9.55
C ARG A 117 1.34 -6.01 -10.48
N ARG A 118 0.66 -5.48 -11.51
CA ARG A 118 -0.06 -6.29 -12.50
C ARG A 118 0.87 -7.19 -13.30
N TRP A 119 2.05 -6.68 -13.70
CA TRP A 119 3.03 -7.48 -14.42
C TRP A 119 3.60 -8.60 -13.57
N LEU A 120 3.95 -8.32 -12.32
CA LEU A 120 4.47 -9.33 -11.38
C LEU A 120 3.44 -10.42 -11.07
N LEU A 121 2.17 -10.05 -10.89
CA LEU A 121 1.07 -11.01 -10.73
C LEU A 121 0.89 -11.90 -11.97
N ALA A 122 0.94 -11.32 -13.17
CA ALA A 122 0.78 -12.06 -14.42
C ALA A 122 1.93 -13.04 -14.68
N GLU A 123 3.14 -12.76 -14.18
CA GLU A 123 4.33 -13.60 -14.30
C GLU A 123 4.52 -14.56 -13.09
N GLY A 124 3.60 -14.55 -12.11
CA GLY A 124 3.74 -15.35 -10.89
C GLY A 124 4.94 -14.99 -10.01
N LEU A 125 5.50 -13.78 -10.19
CA LEU A 125 6.66 -13.29 -9.45
C LEU A 125 6.29 -12.64 -8.11
N TRP A 126 5.03 -12.35 -7.91
CA TRP A 126 4.51 -11.77 -6.69
C TRP A 126 3.05 -12.19 -6.50
N GLU A 127 2.66 -12.44 -5.25
CA GLU A 127 1.30 -12.81 -4.88
C GLU A 127 0.68 -11.76 -3.96
N ARG A 128 -0.59 -11.49 -4.18
CA ARG A 128 -1.35 -10.56 -3.34
C ARG A 128 -1.78 -11.26 -2.05
N GLN A 129 -1.09 -11.03 -0.95
CA GLN A 129 -1.56 -11.46 0.37
C GLN A 129 -2.83 -10.67 0.74
N ARG A 130 -3.99 -11.31 0.64
CA ARG A 130 -5.24 -10.76 1.18
C ARG A 130 -5.25 -10.98 2.69
N ARG A 131 -4.89 -9.97 3.46
CA ARG A 131 -5.28 -9.92 4.87
C ARG A 131 -6.75 -9.50 4.93
N HIS A 132 -7.64 -10.43 5.25
CA HIS A 132 -9.00 -10.13 5.68
C HIS A 132 -8.96 -9.71 7.14
N ASP A 133 -8.62 -8.46 7.41
CA ASP A 133 -8.84 -7.88 8.72
C ASP A 133 -10.34 -7.60 8.88
N PRO A 134 -10.98 -8.02 9.98
CA PRO A 134 -12.36 -7.68 10.26
C PRO A 134 -12.53 -6.16 10.27
N HIS A 135 -13.63 -5.68 9.72
CA HIS A 135 -13.95 -4.25 9.60
C HIS A 135 -14.09 -3.67 11.03
N ARG A 136 -13.09 -2.95 11.49
CA ARG A 136 -13.08 -2.34 12.82
C ARG A 136 -13.24 -0.85 12.70
N SER A 137 -14.14 -0.28 13.54
CA SER A 137 -14.28 1.18 13.67
C SER A 137 -12.95 1.78 14.15
N ARG A 138 -12.41 2.71 13.37
CA ARG A 138 -11.16 3.38 13.73
C ARG A 138 -11.47 4.64 14.51
N ARG A 139 -10.81 4.80 15.66
CA ARG A 139 -10.83 6.06 16.39
C ARG A 139 -10.37 7.22 15.48
N PRO A 140 -11.05 8.39 15.51
CA PRO A 140 -10.56 9.60 14.85
C PRO A 140 -9.12 9.92 15.29
N ARG A 141 -8.36 10.55 14.43
CA ARG A 141 -7.01 11.03 14.79
C ARG A 141 -7.11 12.22 15.74
N ARG A 142 -6.04 12.41 16.49
CA ARG A 142 -5.86 13.65 17.22
C ARG A 142 -5.67 14.81 16.23
N ALA A 143 -6.02 16.00 16.69
CA ALA A 143 -5.97 17.19 15.83
C ALA A 143 -4.57 17.79 15.73
N CYS A 144 -3.78 17.71 16.81
CA CYS A 144 -2.53 18.45 16.95
C CYS A 144 -1.31 17.52 17.01
N LEU A 145 -0.19 17.99 16.45
CA LEU A 145 1.13 17.34 16.61
C LEU A 145 1.49 17.26 18.09
N GLY A 146 1.95 16.10 18.53
CA GLY A 146 2.38 15.88 19.91
C GLY A 146 1.24 15.67 20.90
N GLU A 147 -0.03 15.73 20.49
CA GLU A 147 -1.15 15.41 21.37
C GLU A 147 -1.14 13.94 21.80
N LEU A 148 -0.77 13.06 20.90
CA LEU A 148 -0.59 11.63 21.17
C LEU A 148 0.50 11.05 20.29
N VAL A 149 1.53 10.49 20.92
CA VAL A 149 2.63 9.82 20.22
C VAL A 149 2.61 8.34 20.59
N GLN A 150 2.56 7.47 19.61
CA GLN A 150 2.62 6.02 19.81
C GLN A 150 4.09 5.59 19.81
N MET A 151 4.53 4.86 20.83
CA MET A 151 5.86 4.26 20.93
C MET A 151 5.72 2.74 20.91
N ASP A 152 6.55 2.08 20.11
CA ASP A 152 6.57 0.63 20.00
C ASP A 152 7.96 0.13 19.61
N ALA A 153 8.24 -1.13 19.96
CA ALA A 153 9.50 -1.79 19.66
C ALA A 153 9.25 -3.07 18.86
N SER A 154 10.07 -3.31 17.84
CA SER A 154 10.02 -4.54 17.04
C SER A 154 11.36 -5.24 17.09
N VAL A 155 11.38 -6.42 17.68
CA VAL A 155 12.50 -7.35 17.63
C VAL A 155 12.35 -8.19 16.36
N HIS A 156 13.31 -8.10 15.48
CA HIS A 156 13.31 -8.85 14.23
C HIS A 156 14.73 -9.10 13.75
N GLU A 157 14.91 -10.09 12.89
CA GLU A 157 16.18 -10.35 12.21
C GLU A 157 16.41 -9.33 11.08
N TRP A 158 16.62 -8.06 11.48
CA TRP A 158 16.75 -6.93 10.55
C TRP A 158 17.96 -7.03 9.62
N LEU A 159 18.96 -7.81 10.00
CA LEU A 159 20.20 -8.00 9.25
C LEU A 159 20.24 -9.31 8.44
N GLU A 160 19.17 -10.11 8.43
CA GLU A 160 19.02 -11.32 7.61
C GLU A 160 20.23 -12.28 7.71
N GLY A 161 20.60 -12.66 8.90
CA GLY A 161 21.75 -13.55 9.18
C GLY A 161 23.13 -12.90 9.07
N ARG A 162 23.20 -11.59 8.79
CA ARG A 162 24.47 -10.83 8.70
C ARG A 162 24.92 -10.20 10.00
N GLY A 163 24.22 -10.45 11.09
CA GLY A 163 24.55 -9.90 12.40
C GLY A 163 23.61 -10.37 13.49
N GLU A 164 23.77 -9.80 14.69
CA GLU A 164 22.91 -10.11 15.83
C GLU A 164 21.49 -9.57 15.63
N MET A 165 20.54 -10.14 16.39
CA MET A 165 19.18 -9.60 16.45
C MET A 165 19.22 -8.20 17.07
N ILE A 166 18.63 -7.23 16.37
CA ILE A 166 18.52 -5.85 16.83
C ILE A 166 17.05 -5.44 16.97
N VAL A 167 16.81 -4.37 17.71
CA VAL A 167 15.48 -3.86 18.00
C VAL A 167 15.28 -2.53 17.31
N LEU A 168 14.22 -2.40 16.52
CA LEU A 168 13.78 -1.12 16.00
C LEU A 168 12.76 -0.53 16.97
N ILE A 169 13.09 0.60 17.58
CA ILE A 169 12.15 1.38 18.39
C ILE A 169 11.62 2.53 17.53
N THR A 170 10.33 2.75 17.57
CA THR A 170 9.66 3.73 16.71
C THR A 170 8.71 4.59 17.53
N MET A 171 8.70 5.90 17.29
CA MET A 171 7.71 6.86 17.78
C MET A 171 6.94 7.44 16.61
N ILE A 172 5.61 7.42 16.67
CA ILE A 172 4.72 7.90 15.61
C ILE A 172 3.68 8.86 16.17
N ASP A 173 3.62 10.07 15.62
CA ASP A 173 2.56 11.03 15.95
C ASP A 173 1.23 10.61 15.33
N ASP A 174 0.18 10.65 16.13
CA ASP A 174 -1.17 10.24 15.72
C ASP A 174 -1.80 11.18 14.69
N ALA A 175 -1.56 12.49 14.82
CA ALA A 175 -2.13 13.52 13.95
C ALA A 175 -1.43 13.56 12.58
N THR A 176 -0.11 13.73 12.59
CA THR A 176 0.69 14.04 11.39
C THR A 176 1.33 12.85 10.72
N ARG A 177 1.42 11.71 11.44
CA ARG A 177 2.18 10.51 11.04
C ARG A 177 3.70 10.73 10.98
N ARG A 178 4.23 11.77 11.58
CA ARG A 178 5.68 11.91 11.72
C ARG A 178 6.23 10.73 12.50
N VAL A 179 7.35 10.20 12.01
CA VAL A 179 7.99 9.00 12.55
C VAL A 179 9.42 9.36 12.94
N GLU A 180 9.80 9.00 14.16
CA GLU A 180 11.18 8.85 14.58
C GLU A 180 11.42 7.38 14.87
N ALA A 181 12.51 6.84 14.33
CA ALA A 181 12.86 5.44 14.50
C ALA A 181 14.36 5.28 14.59
N LYS A 182 14.82 4.39 15.49
CA LYS A 182 16.24 4.11 15.67
C LYS A 182 16.45 2.64 16.00
N PHE A 183 17.53 2.07 15.47
CA PHE A 183 17.95 0.71 15.79
C PHE A 183 18.80 0.70 17.05
N TYR A 184 18.57 -0.30 17.89
CA TYR A 184 19.29 -0.54 19.12
C TYR A 184 19.68 -2.02 19.21
N ARG A 185 20.76 -2.33 19.94
CA ARG A 185 21.12 -3.72 20.21
C ARG A 185 20.10 -4.40 21.10
N HIS A 186 19.56 -3.68 22.08
CA HIS A 186 18.58 -4.18 23.03
C HIS A 186 17.42 -3.21 23.19
N GLY A 187 16.23 -3.71 23.46
CA GLY A 187 15.05 -2.92 23.76
C GLY A 187 15.00 -2.53 25.25
N SER A 188 16.04 -1.88 25.76
CA SER A 188 16.13 -1.47 27.16
C SER A 188 15.39 -0.15 27.44
N VAL A 189 15.24 0.20 28.69
CA VAL A 189 14.65 1.48 29.11
C VAL A 189 15.46 2.65 28.59
N GLU A 190 16.81 2.55 28.63
CA GLU A 190 17.70 3.58 28.11
C GLU A 190 17.49 3.81 26.62
N SER A 191 17.28 2.75 25.85
CA SER A 191 16.99 2.84 24.41
C SER A 191 15.70 3.59 24.12
N HIS A 192 14.66 3.37 24.93
CA HIS A 192 13.39 4.07 24.83
C HIS A 192 13.49 5.54 25.26
N LEU A 193 14.27 5.81 26.32
CA LEU A 193 14.53 7.18 26.79
C LEU A 193 15.39 7.95 25.79
N ASP A 194 16.37 7.31 25.14
CA ASP A 194 17.19 7.96 24.11
C ASP A 194 16.32 8.39 22.92
N LEU A 195 15.43 7.50 22.42
CA LEU A 195 14.54 7.86 21.33
C LEU A 195 13.53 8.94 21.75
N LEU A 196 13.01 8.89 22.99
CA LEU A 196 12.19 9.96 23.55
C LEU A 196 12.95 11.29 23.59
N GLY A 197 14.21 11.28 23.98
CA GLY A 197 15.08 12.46 23.97
C GLY A 197 15.28 13.04 22.58
N ILE A 198 15.42 12.19 21.55
CA ILE A 198 15.47 12.63 20.15
C ILE A 198 14.16 13.31 19.76
N TRP A 199 13.02 12.68 20.10
CA TRP A 199 11.71 13.25 19.84
C TRP A 199 11.54 14.63 20.48
N LEU A 200 11.85 14.75 21.77
CA LEU A 200 11.73 15.99 22.53
C LEU A 200 12.55 17.14 21.91
N ARG A 201 13.77 16.86 21.47
CA ARG A 201 14.61 17.88 20.81
C ARG A 201 14.06 18.33 19.46
N LYS A 202 13.43 17.43 18.70
CA LYS A 202 12.93 17.75 17.34
C LYS A 202 11.55 18.38 17.32
N TYR A 203 10.63 17.88 18.17
CA TYR A 203 9.21 18.19 18.07
C TYR A 203 8.62 18.76 19.36
N GLY A 204 9.43 18.83 20.41
CA GLY A 204 8.96 19.25 21.72
C GLY A 204 8.27 18.14 22.50
N ARG A 205 7.76 18.51 23.66
CA ARG A 205 7.13 17.61 24.62
C ARG A 205 5.74 17.16 24.13
N PRO A 206 5.47 15.84 23.99
CA PRO A 206 4.12 15.37 23.73
C PRO A 206 3.22 15.50 24.97
N LEU A 207 1.91 15.54 24.78
CA LEU A 207 0.94 15.50 25.88
C LEU A 207 0.80 14.08 26.43
N ALA A 208 0.79 13.08 25.54
CA ALA A 208 0.68 11.68 25.91
C ALA A 208 1.54 10.78 25.04
N VAL A 209 2.10 9.74 25.67
CA VAL A 209 2.78 8.63 25.00
C VAL A 209 1.96 7.36 25.17
N TYR A 210 1.64 6.72 24.06
CA TYR A 210 0.86 5.48 24.02
C TYR A 210 1.79 4.30 23.75
N THR A 211 1.84 3.34 24.68
CA THR A 211 2.69 2.15 24.60
C THR A 211 1.87 0.88 24.71
N ASP A 212 2.50 -0.28 24.40
CA ASP A 212 1.90 -1.56 24.77
C ASP A 212 2.11 -1.88 26.27
N ARG A 213 1.61 -3.06 26.64
CA ARG A 213 1.85 -3.65 27.95
C ARG A 213 3.13 -4.49 27.98
N HIS A 214 4.17 -4.07 27.27
CA HIS A 214 5.45 -4.75 27.35
C HIS A 214 6.04 -4.61 28.75
N SER A 215 6.84 -5.59 29.16
CA SER A 215 7.47 -5.64 30.50
C SER A 215 8.28 -4.40 30.89
N ILE A 216 8.70 -3.60 29.90
CA ILE A 216 9.38 -2.31 30.11
C ILE A 216 8.45 -1.24 30.70
N PHE A 217 7.13 -1.38 30.49
CA PHE A 217 6.14 -0.38 30.87
C PHE A 217 5.18 -0.84 31.97
N GLU A 218 5.11 -2.15 32.27
CA GLU A 218 4.25 -2.72 33.32
C GLU A 218 4.94 -3.84 34.10
N PRO A 219 4.84 -3.85 35.47
CA PRO A 219 5.20 -5.04 36.24
C PRO A 219 4.23 -6.18 35.94
N HIS A 220 4.75 -7.38 35.67
CA HIS A 220 3.92 -8.57 35.44
C HIS A 220 3.33 -9.08 36.75
N GLU A 221 2.00 -9.14 36.84
CA GLU A 221 1.26 -9.66 38.01
C GLU A 221 1.32 -11.19 38.18
N LYS A 222 1.98 -11.96 37.31
CA LYS A 222 1.98 -13.42 37.40
C LYS A 222 3.40 -14.00 37.46
N GLY A 223 3.96 -14.05 38.67
CA GLY A 223 4.92 -15.10 39.09
C GLY A 223 6.24 -15.26 38.31
N ARG A 224 6.60 -14.35 37.40
CA ARG A 224 7.93 -14.30 36.77
C ARG A 224 8.73 -13.15 37.38
N PRO A 225 9.97 -13.40 37.83
CA PRO A 225 10.82 -12.31 38.28
C PRO A 225 11.00 -11.29 37.17
N LEU A 226 10.76 -10.04 37.48
CA LEU A 226 11.02 -8.91 36.57
C LEU A 226 12.51 -8.87 36.28
N ALA A 227 12.86 -8.71 35.00
CA ALA A 227 14.26 -8.58 34.60
C ALA A 227 14.94 -7.36 35.27
N ASP A 228 14.17 -6.30 35.54
CA ASP A 228 14.56 -5.15 36.37
C ASP A 228 13.32 -4.36 36.80
N PRO A 229 12.83 -4.51 38.05
CA PRO A 229 11.70 -3.74 38.57
C PRO A 229 11.93 -2.23 38.62
N ASP A 230 13.15 -1.79 38.86
CA ASP A 230 13.50 -0.38 38.96
C ASP A 230 13.53 0.29 37.57
N ALA A 231 13.96 -0.43 36.54
CA ALA A 231 13.98 0.08 35.16
C ALA A 231 12.58 0.41 34.64
N GLN A 232 11.57 -0.38 35.01
CA GLN A 232 10.18 -0.15 34.61
C GLN A 232 9.57 1.08 35.28
N MET A 233 9.95 1.33 36.52
CA MET A 233 9.57 2.55 37.23
C MET A 233 10.26 3.79 36.64
N GLN A 234 11.46 3.65 36.08
CA GLN A 234 12.26 4.77 35.54
C GLN A 234 11.59 5.41 34.33
N PHE A 235 11.09 4.64 33.33
CA PHE A 235 10.45 5.22 32.16
C PHE A 235 9.18 5.99 32.54
N GLY A 236 8.30 5.39 33.37
CA GLY A 236 7.08 6.04 33.86
C GLY A 236 7.38 7.28 34.69
N ARG A 237 8.42 7.22 35.54
CA ARG A 237 8.88 8.35 36.33
C ARG A 237 9.39 9.50 35.46
N ALA A 238 10.22 9.22 34.48
CA ALA A 238 10.73 10.21 33.54
C ALA A 238 9.60 10.91 32.76
N LEU A 239 8.57 10.18 32.33
CA LEU A 239 7.40 10.78 31.69
C LEU A 239 6.60 11.63 32.70
N GLY A 240 6.47 11.20 33.94
CA GLY A 240 5.83 11.96 35.02
C GLY A 240 6.54 13.28 35.32
N GLU A 241 7.87 13.28 35.41
CA GLU A 241 8.71 14.48 35.59
C GLU A 241 8.56 15.47 34.41
N LEU A 242 8.34 14.92 33.20
CA LEU A 242 8.06 15.72 31.99
C LEU A 242 6.61 16.16 31.89
N ALA A 243 5.74 15.80 32.83
CA ALA A 243 4.28 15.99 32.75
C ALA A 243 3.70 15.44 31.43
N VAL A 244 4.14 14.24 31.00
CA VAL A 244 3.66 13.49 29.86
C VAL A 244 2.82 12.33 30.36
N GLU A 245 1.59 12.21 29.87
CA GLU A 245 0.70 11.11 30.23
C GLU A 245 1.16 9.79 29.58
N LEU A 246 1.32 8.73 30.35
CA LEU A 246 1.58 7.38 29.85
C LEU A 246 0.26 6.62 29.69
N ILE A 247 -0.15 6.40 28.43
CA ILE A 247 -1.36 5.63 28.11
C ILE A 247 -0.96 4.21 27.69
N ARG A 248 -1.43 3.21 28.43
CA ARG A 248 -1.16 1.80 28.16
C ARG A 248 -2.26 1.18 27.31
N ALA A 249 -1.87 0.46 26.27
CA ALA A 249 -2.82 -0.20 25.36
C ALA A 249 -3.60 -1.30 26.09
N HIS A 250 -4.92 -1.20 26.14
CA HIS A 250 -5.78 -2.27 26.63
C HIS A 250 -6.06 -3.36 25.60
N SER A 251 -5.70 -3.15 24.31
CA SER A 251 -5.89 -4.14 23.26
C SER A 251 -4.85 -4.01 22.15
N PRO A 252 -4.44 -5.12 21.52
CA PRO A 252 -3.52 -5.11 20.36
C PRO A 252 -4.03 -4.27 19.18
N GLN A 253 -5.33 -4.07 19.13
CA GLN A 253 -6.04 -3.42 18.01
C GLN A 253 -5.78 -1.91 17.91
N ALA A 254 -5.40 -1.28 19.02
CA ALA A 254 -5.06 0.14 19.03
C ALA A 254 -3.75 0.47 18.31
N LYS A 255 -2.90 -0.54 18.04
CA LYS A 255 -1.57 -0.43 17.44
C LYS A 255 -1.51 -0.56 15.93
N GLY A 256 -2.59 -0.84 15.22
CA GLY A 256 -2.58 -1.13 13.77
C GLY A 256 -1.94 -0.05 12.86
N ARG A 257 -1.48 1.06 13.44
CA ARG A 257 -0.70 2.10 12.72
C ARG A 257 0.79 1.84 12.82
N VAL A 258 1.26 1.48 14.01
CA VAL A 258 2.67 1.16 14.26
C VAL A 258 3.03 -0.16 13.59
N GLU A 259 2.17 -1.16 13.66
CA GLU A 259 2.36 -2.44 12.95
C GLU A 259 2.57 -2.26 11.45
N ARG A 260 1.83 -1.32 10.81
CA ARG A 260 2.03 -1.00 9.40
C ARG A 260 3.35 -0.30 9.12
N SER A 261 3.85 0.52 10.06
CA SER A 261 5.15 1.17 9.89
C SER A 261 6.29 0.16 9.98
N PHE A 262 6.17 -0.83 10.87
CA PHE A 262 7.14 -1.93 10.95
C PHE A 262 7.12 -2.79 9.68
N GLY A 263 5.96 -3.14 9.15
CA GLY A 263 5.87 -3.84 7.86
C GLY A 263 6.55 -3.07 6.72
N THR A 264 6.34 -1.75 6.66
CA THR A 264 7.02 -0.90 5.68
C THR A 264 8.54 -0.82 5.93
N ALA A 265 8.96 -0.75 7.19
CA ALA A 265 10.38 -0.76 7.55
C ALA A 265 11.02 -2.12 7.23
N GLN A 266 10.34 -3.22 7.53
CA GLN A 266 10.79 -4.57 7.19
C GLN A 266 10.98 -4.73 5.68
N ASP A 267 10.01 -4.29 4.86
CA ASP A 267 10.13 -4.33 3.41
C ASP A 267 11.30 -3.48 2.87
N ARG A 268 11.65 -2.37 3.55
CA ARG A 268 12.68 -1.44 3.10
C ARG A 268 14.06 -1.75 3.68
N CYS A 269 14.15 -2.21 4.92
CA CYS A 269 15.42 -2.48 5.60
C CYS A 269 16.06 -3.79 5.17
N ARG A 270 15.34 -4.72 4.57
CA ARG A 270 15.90 -5.94 3.96
C ARG A 270 17.08 -5.69 3.04
N LEU A 271 17.33 -4.45 2.66
CA LEU A 271 18.16 -4.10 1.50
C LEU A 271 19.25 -3.06 1.74
N ILE A 272 19.34 -2.47 2.91
CA ILE A 272 20.44 -1.55 3.24
C ILE A 272 21.78 -2.33 3.42
N GLY A 273 21.75 -3.62 3.20
CA GLY A 273 22.86 -4.54 3.47
C GLY A 273 23.92 -4.69 2.40
N SER A 274 23.98 -3.85 1.37
CA SER A 274 25.17 -3.75 0.50
C SER A 274 26.13 -2.65 0.92
N THR A 275 25.77 -1.82 1.90
CA THR A 275 26.66 -0.82 2.51
C THR A 275 26.94 -1.22 3.96
N PRO A 276 28.21 -1.32 4.40
CA PRO A 276 28.51 -1.60 5.79
C PRO A 276 27.85 -0.55 6.67
N PHE A 277 27.07 -1.02 7.66
CA PHE A 277 26.42 -0.16 8.65
C PHE A 277 27.51 0.51 9.48
N ASN A 278 27.82 1.75 9.13
CA ASN A 278 28.81 2.53 9.85
C ASN A 278 28.20 2.96 11.19
N THR A 279 28.50 2.21 12.24
CA THR A 279 28.13 2.49 13.64
C THR A 279 28.90 3.69 14.23
N GLU A 280 29.80 4.31 13.45
CA GLU A 280 30.62 5.43 13.88
C GLU A 280 30.13 6.78 13.35
N ARG A 281 28.98 7.24 13.79
CA ARG A 281 28.64 8.67 13.81
C ARG A 281 27.86 9.00 15.08
N SER A 282 28.55 8.92 16.21
CA SER A 282 28.09 9.57 17.45
C SER A 282 29.30 9.78 18.36
N SER A 283 30.24 10.60 17.90
CA SER A 283 31.22 11.28 18.75
C SER A 283 31.74 12.48 17.97
N GLU A 284 30.96 13.57 18.02
CA GLU A 284 31.47 14.95 18.07
C GLU A 284 30.27 15.85 18.40
#